data_24eaad1a2c1cdaee6d79ddeb87691d80
#
_entry.id   24eaad1a2c1cdaee6d79ddeb87691d80
#
_cell.length_a   1.000
_cell.length_b   1.000
_cell.length_c   1.000
_cell.angle_alpha   90.00
_cell.angle_beta   90.00
_cell.angle_gamma   90.00
#
_symmetry.space_group_name_H-M   'P 1'
#
loop_
_entity.id
_entity.type
_entity.pdbx_description
1 polymer ?
#
loop_
_entity_poly.entity_id
_entity_poly.type
_entity_poly.pdbx_seq_one_letter_code
_entity_poly.pdbx_strand_id
1 'polypeptide(L)'
;MVVDTIRTIKLLGKWSGNRIIGRRRPLIAVFSLTHYCNFYCPMCPFGDSDKDGQIKIARKNDLSTEQWKDIFHKISKYCIWSIVEGGEPTSRADFMELIRYLYKLQLPITLITNCSLLHTIDLDELKRYIQFITCSIDSMFEEPYCKVRGVPPRVFRKVMDNLGLLIEYKVPHYFNSVITKYNTEEFINQTYFDRAKELGSNAVSFTFVEDRSDVNFSLLPDKQTMVKVCESILGYMKTHTSPQIMIPAQYFEQIIEHGRGIFEECGVWKSIFVNGNGTVMVPCWKFNSPDNTYNLLEKSVEEIWSAPQWDIARTCHDCQVLGCIWYSSQPITTFAQNYMKGLRKMISQQKPEFAEELV
;
A
#
# COMPACT_ATOMS: atom_id res chain seq x y z
N MET A 1 16.88 14.10 0.58
CA MET A 1 15.69 14.85 0.13
C MET A 1 15.29 15.80 1.24
N VAL A 2 15.48 17.08 1.07
CA VAL A 2 14.81 18.05 1.93
C VAL A 2 13.34 18.01 1.49
N VAL A 3 12.50 17.29 2.22
CA VAL A 3 11.05 17.44 2.02
C VAL A 3 10.76 18.91 2.25
N ASP A 4 10.18 19.58 1.26
CA ASP A 4 9.80 20.97 1.44
C ASP A 4 8.75 21.05 2.56
N THR A 5 9.26 21.29 3.77
CA THR A 5 8.45 21.39 4.98
C THR A 5 7.41 22.48 4.82
N ILE A 6 7.73 23.56 4.09
CA ILE A 6 6.82 24.68 3.81
C ILE A 6 5.67 24.20 2.90
N ARG A 7 5.99 23.42 1.84
CA ARG A 7 4.98 22.83 0.97
C ARG A 7 4.05 21.90 1.74
N THR A 8 4.63 21.03 2.58
CA THR A 8 3.85 20.10 3.41
C THR A 8 2.92 20.83 4.38
N ILE A 9 3.42 21.84 5.07
CA ILE A 9 2.60 22.67 5.98
C ILE A 9 1.50 23.37 5.22
N LYS A 10 1.78 23.96 4.04
CA LYS A 10 0.78 24.59 3.19
C LYS A 10 -0.31 23.61 2.73
N LEU A 11 0.07 22.39 2.35
CA LEU A 11 -0.90 21.37 1.91
C LEU A 11 -1.75 20.88 3.08
N LEU A 12 -1.16 20.63 4.25
CA LEU A 12 -1.89 20.27 5.46
C LEU A 12 -2.83 21.41 5.93
N GLY A 13 -2.38 22.67 5.84
CA GLY A 13 -3.20 23.84 6.13
C GLY A 13 -4.39 23.97 5.18
N LYS A 14 -4.17 23.80 3.88
CA LYS A 14 -5.26 23.78 2.87
C LYS A 14 -6.24 22.63 3.15
N TRP A 15 -5.71 21.47 3.48
CA TRP A 15 -6.52 20.28 3.76
C TRP A 15 -7.40 20.49 5.00
N SER A 16 -6.82 21.01 6.11
CA SER A 16 -7.55 21.33 7.34
C SER A 16 -8.61 22.39 7.09
N GLY A 17 -8.28 23.47 6.36
CA GLY A 17 -9.22 24.51 5.97
C GLY A 17 -10.39 23.98 5.12
N ASN A 18 -10.10 23.11 4.13
CA ASN A 18 -11.13 22.48 3.31
C ASN A 18 -12.08 21.61 4.14
N ARG A 19 -11.57 20.90 5.15
CA ARG A 19 -12.40 20.11 6.05
C ARG A 19 -13.37 20.96 6.88
N ILE A 20 -12.92 22.10 7.39
CA ILE A 20 -13.75 23.04 8.14
C ILE A 20 -14.95 23.52 7.30
N ILE A 21 -14.75 23.72 5.98
CA ILE A 21 -15.81 24.14 5.05
C ILE A 21 -16.50 22.95 4.36
N GLY A 22 -16.32 21.71 4.87
CA GLY A 22 -16.98 20.50 4.35
C GLY A 22 -16.42 19.95 3.04
N ARG A 23 -15.33 20.50 2.52
CA ARG A 23 -14.68 20.01 1.29
C ARG A 23 -13.66 18.91 1.62
N ARG A 24 -13.88 17.73 1.10
CA ARG A 24 -12.93 16.62 1.18
C ARG A 24 -11.85 16.78 0.11
N ARG A 25 -10.60 16.40 0.44
CA ARG A 25 -9.49 16.35 -0.51
C ARG A 25 -8.52 15.23 -0.15
N PRO A 26 -7.89 14.57 -1.14
CA PRO A 26 -6.94 13.51 -0.86
C PRO A 26 -5.68 14.07 -0.19
N LEU A 27 -5.09 13.26 0.68
CA LEU A 27 -3.77 13.49 1.27
C LEU A 27 -2.71 12.56 0.65
N ILE A 28 -3.14 11.37 0.27
CA ILE A 28 -2.29 10.30 -0.21
C ILE A 28 -2.72 9.95 -1.62
N ALA A 29 -1.74 9.84 -2.51
CA ALA A 29 -1.93 9.27 -3.84
C ALA A 29 -1.49 7.81 -3.84
N VAL A 30 -2.31 6.93 -4.37
CA VAL A 30 -1.96 5.53 -4.66
C VAL A 30 -1.96 5.36 -6.17
N PHE A 31 -0.81 5.01 -6.72
CA PHE A 31 -0.61 4.84 -8.15
C PHE A 31 -0.39 3.38 -8.49
N SER A 32 -1.39 2.74 -9.03
CA SER A 32 -1.28 1.41 -9.64
C SER A 32 -0.67 1.56 -11.03
N LEU A 33 0.67 1.57 -11.12
CA LEU A 33 1.39 1.91 -12.36
C LEU A 33 1.06 1.00 -13.54
N THR A 34 0.65 -0.23 -13.27
CA THR A 34 0.31 -1.24 -14.29
C THR A 34 -0.70 -2.23 -13.74
N HIS A 35 -1.53 -2.77 -14.62
CA HIS A 35 -2.38 -3.91 -14.29
C HIS A 35 -1.64 -5.25 -14.41
N TYR A 36 -0.45 -5.27 -15.02
CA TYR A 36 0.32 -6.49 -15.16
C TYR A 36 1.00 -6.87 -13.84
N CYS A 37 0.89 -8.16 -13.48
CA CYS A 37 1.65 -8.79 -12.42
C CYS A 37 2.26 -10.10 -12.93
N ASN A 38 3.44 -10.42 -12.45
CA ASN A 38 4.09 -11.70 -12.71
C ASN A 38 3.74 -12.79 -11.68
N PHE A 39 2.81 -12.49 -10.73
CA PHE A 39 2.23 -13.43 -9.79
C PHE A 39 0.74 -13.63 -10.06
N TYR A 40 0.21 -14.76 -9.59
CA TYR A 40 -1.19 -15.18 -9.78
C TYR A 40 -1.87 -15.42 -8.43
N CYS A 41 -1.73 -14.46 -7.50
CA CYS A 41 -2.29 -14.57 -6.16
C CYS A 41 -3.81 -14.76 -6.23
N PRO A 42 -4.35 -15.87 -5.67
CA PRO A 42 -5.77 -16.18 -5.78
C PRO A 42 -6.71 -15.11 -5.21
N MET A 43 -6.25 -14.33 -4.21
CA MET A 43 -7.04 -13.26 -3.59
C MET A 43 -6.94 -11.91 -4.32
N CYS A 44 -6.05 -11.77 -5.30
CA CYS A 44 -5.78 -10.48 -5.93
C CYS A 44 -6.60 -10.30 -7.20
N PRO A 45 -7.22 -9.13 -7.42
CA PRO A 45 -7.96 -8.86 -8.66
C PRO A 45 -7.07 -8.88 -9.91
N PHE A 46 -5.76 -8.64 -9.76
CA PHE A 46 -4.79 -8.74 -10.85
C PHE A 46 -4.33 -10.18 -11.10
N GLY A 47 -4.45 -11.08 -10.12
CA GLY A 47 -4.02 -12.48 -10.23
C GLY A 47 -4.94 -13.36 -11.07
N ASP A 48 -6.20 -13.01 -11.20
CA ASP A 48 -7.20 -13.78 -11.94
C ASP A 48 -7.26 -13.43 -13.44
N SER A 49 -6.56 -12.38 -13.85
CA SER A 49 -6.63 -11.80 -15.19
C SER A 49 -6.01 -12.65 -16.30
N ASP A 50 -5.25 -13.71 -15.97
CA ASP A 50 -4.55 -14.51 -16.99
C ASP A 50 -5.34 -15.73 -17.50
N LYS A 51 -6.40 -16.15 -16.80
CA LYS A 51 -7.19 -17.30 -17.20
C LYS A 51 -7.79 -17.16 -18.62
N ASP A 52 -8.00 -15.90 -19.08
CA ASP A 52 -8.60 -15.57 -20.36
C ASP A 52 -7.70 -14.73 -21.29
N GLY A 53 -6.40 -14.66 -21.06
CA GLY A 53 -5.46 -13.82 -21.84
C GLY A 53 -5.63 -12.31 -21.59
N GLN A 54 -6.30 -11.92 -20.53
CA GLN A 54 -6.60 -10.52 -20.20
C GLN A 54 -5.36 -9.70 -19.81
N ILE A 55 -4.25 -10.34 -19.41
CA ILE A 55 -2.97 -9.63 -19.12
C ILE A 55 -2.48 -8.84 -20.34
N LYS A 56 -2.61 -9.40 -21.55
CA LYS A 56 -2.24 -8.68 -22.77
C LYS A 56 -3.13 -7.46 -23.01
N ILE A 57 -4.41 -7.59 -22.67
CA ILE A 57 -5.41 -6.51 -22.80
C ILE A 57 -5.13 -5.42 -21.74
N ALA A 58 -4.87 -5.82 -20.50
CA ALA A 58 -4.55 -4.89 -19.42
C ALA A 58 -3.29 -4.08 -19.72
N ARG A 59 -2.19 -4.72 -20.15
CA ARG A 59 -0.97 -4.02 -20.58
C ARG A 59 -1.18 -3.04 -21.72
N LYS A 60 -2.03 -3.38 -22.68
CA LYS A 60 -2.33 -2.51 -23.82
C LYS A 60 -3.03 -1.22 -23.40
N ASN A 61 -3.70 -1.22 -22.25
CA ASN A 61 -4.45 -0.08 -21.72
C ASN A 61 -3.66 0.68 -20.65
N ASP A 62 -2.47 0.22 -20.27
CA ASP A 62 -1.62 0.95 -19.32
C ASP A 62 -1.17 2.28 -19.91
N LEU A 63 -1.14 3.30 -19.06
CA LEU A 63 -0.68 4.64 -19.43
C LEU A 63 0.79 4.63 -19.85
N SER A 64 1.10 5.49 -20.81
CA SER A 64 2.48 5.79 -21.19
C SER A 64 3.21 6.54 -20.07
N THR A 65 4.53 6.60 -20.16
CA THR A 65 5.40 7.36 -19.25
C THR A 65 4.96 8.82 -19.14
N GLU A 66 4.68 9.48 -20.26
CA GLU A 66 4.29 10.89 -20.28
C GLU A 66 2.89 11.13 -19.69
N GLN A 67 1.95 10.22 -19.92
CA GLN A 67 0.63 10.28 -19.30
C GLN A 67 0.72 10.13 -17.79
N TRP A 68 1.58 9.23 -17.27
CA TRP A 68 1.85 9.12 -15.85
C TRP A 68 2.48 10.38 -15.27
N LYS A 69 3.45 10.99 -15.97
CA LYS A 69 4.06 12.25 -15.53
C LYS A 69 3.03 13.39 -15.43
N ASP A 70 2.11 13.48 -16.38
CA ASP A 70 1.00 14.45 -16.32
C ASP A 70 0.11 14.23 -15.10
N ILE A 71 -0.32 12.99 -14.85
CA ILE A 71 -1.12 12.62 -13.68
C ILE A 71 -0.37 12.93 -12.38
N PHE A 72 0.90 12.56 -12.27
CA PHE A 72 1.72 12.86 -11.10
C PHE A 72 1.80 14.37 -10.84
N HIS A 73 2.00 15.16 -11.90
CA HIS A 73 2.02 16.61 -11.79
C HIS A 73 0.67 17.19 -11.31
N LYS A 74 -0.45 16.71 -11.87
CA LYS A 74 -1.80 17.12 -11.43
C LYS A 74 -2.01 16.81 -9.94
N ILE A 75 -1.72 15.60 -9.52
CA ILE A 75 -1.96 15.11 -8.14
C ILE A 75 -0.98 15.72 -7.13
N SER A 76 0.25 16.02 -7.51
CA SER A 76 1.25 16.60 -6.61
C SER A 76 0.83 17.92 -5.98
N LYS A 77 -0.15 18.62 -6.55
CA LYS A 77 -0.71 19.87 -6.03
C LYS A 77 -1.62 19.66 -4.81
N TYR A 78 -2.03 18.42 -4.54
CA TYR A 78 -3.01 18.06 -3.50
C TYR A 78 -2.44 17.12 -2.45
N CYS A 79 -1.69 16.11 -2.88
CA CYS A 79 -1.20 15.06 -2.02
C CYS A 79 0.16 15.39 -1.40
N ILE A 80 0.39 14.85 -0.21
CA ILE A 80 1.64 15.00 0.55
C ILE A 80 2.47 13.71 0.55
N TRP A 81 1.89 12.60 0.10
CA TRP A 81 2.53 11.29 0.07
C TRP A 81 2.08 10.51 -1.16
N SER A 82 2.95 9.67 -1.69
CA SER A 82 2.62 8.74 -2.75
C SER A 82 2.94 7.30 -2.39
N ILE A 83 2.04 6.41 -2.77
CA ILE A 83 2.23 4.96 -2.74
C ILE A 83 2.26 4.51 -4.20
N VAL A 84 3.32 3.85 -4.58
CA VAL A 84 3.51 3.25 -5.90
C VAL A 84 3.28 1.76 -5.78
N GLU A 85 2.28 1.27 -6.48
CA GLU A 85 1.87 -0.13 -6.51
C GLU A 85 1.35 -0.51 -7.89
N GLY A 86 0.56 -1.56 -7.98
CA GLY A 86 -0.14 -2.00 -9.18
C GLY A 86 -0.29 -3.51 -9.19
N GLY A 87 -0.22 -4.13 -10.36
CA GLY A 87 0.10 -5.54 -10.46
C GLY A 87 1.49 -5.77 -9.86
N GLU A 88 2.54 -5.61 -10.65
CA GLU A 88 3.91 -5.49 -10.14
C GLU A 88 4.59 -4.26 -10.77
N PRO A 89 4.76 -3.16 -10.02
CA PRO A 89 5.26 -1.89 -10.57
C PRO A 89 6.68 -2.01 -11.12
N THR A 90 7.53 -2.85 -10.51
CA THR A 90 8.92 -3.05 -10.92
C THR A 90 9.05 -3.81 -12.25
N SER A 91 7.96 -4.35 -12.78
CA SER A 91 7.92 -4.98 -14.10
C SER A 91 7.88 -3.99 -15.28
N ARG A 92 7.65 -2.71 -15.01
CA ARG A 92 7.64 -1.66 -16.04
C ARG A 92 9.08 -1.29 -16.44
N ALA A 93 9.33 -1.20 -17.73
CA ALA A 93 10.64 -0.80 -18.23
C ALA A 93 11.01 0.65 -17.86
N ASP A 94 10.00 1.52 -17.71
CA ASP A 94 10.13 2.94 -17.33
C ASP A 94 9.99 3.19 -15.82
N PHE A 95 9.96 2.13 -14.99
CA PHE A 95 9.75 2.22 -13.55
C PHE A 95 10.65 3.27 -12.87
N MET A 96 11.97 3.17 -13.08
CA MET A 96 12.91 4.10 -12.46
C MET A 96 12.76 5.54 -12.96
N GLU A 97 12.35 5.75 -14.20
CA GLU A 97 12.06 7.08 -14.75
C GLU A 97 10.87 7.71 -14.03
N LEU A 98 9.81 6.94 -13.81
CA LEU A 98 8.62 7.38 -13.08
C LEU A 98 8.94 7.70 -11.61
N ILE A 99 9.75 6.88 -10.94
CA ILE A 99 10.21 7.12 -9.57
C ILE A 99 11.02 8.42 -9.46
N ARG A 100 11.97 8.65 -10.38
CA ARG A 100 12.75 9.90 -10.44
C ARG A 100 11.84 11.11 -10.64
N TYR A 101 10.81 10.99 -11.46
CA TYR A 101 9.88 12.08 -11.71
C TYR A 101 9.01 12.40 -10.48
N LEU A 102 8.48 11.39 -9.77
CA LEU A 102 7.77 11.59 -8.50
C LEU A 102 8.67 12.27 -7.46
N TYR A 103 9.92 11.86 -7.38
CA TYR A 103 10.92 12.48 -6.50
C TYR A 103 11.13 13.96 -6.83
N LYS A 104 11.25 14.33 -8.11
CA LYS A 104 11.35 15.75 -8.55
C LYS A 104 10.11 16.56 -8.16
N LEU A 105 8.94 15.96 -8.10
CA LEU A 105 7.71 16.58 -7.61
C LEU A 105 7.65 16.67 -6.08
N GLN A 106 8.69 16.23 -5.38
CA GLN A 106 8.80 16.24 -3.91
C GLN A 106 7.66 15.47 -3.22
N LEU A 107 7.17 14.41 -3.84
CA LEU A 107 6.25 13.45 -3.23
C LEU A 107 7.07 12.32 -2.59
N PRO A 108 7.07 12.18 -1.26
CA PRO A 108 7.63 10.99 -0.61
C PRO A 108 7.01 9.73 -1.16
N ILE A 109 7.83 8.73 -1.46
CA ILE A 109 7.40 7.52 -2.18
C ILE A 109 7.49 6.31 -1.26
N THR A 110 6.39 5.57 -1.13
CA THR A 110 6.37 4.18 -0.65
C THR A 110 6.21 3.27 -1.86
N LEU A 111 7.08 2.31 -2.01
CA LEU A 111 6.96 1.28 -3.04
C LEU A 111 6.34 0.02 -2.45
N ILE A 112 5.26 -0.49 -3.02
CA ILE A 112 4.70 -1.82 -2.71
C ILE A 112 5.07 -2.78 -3.84
N THR A 113 5.71 -3.89 -3.51
CA THR A 113 6.18 -4.87 -4.49
C THR A 113 6.13 -6.29 -3.94
N ASN A 114 6.01 -7.27 -4.82
CA ASN A 114 6.17 -8.68 -4.50
C ASN A 114 7.65 -9.10 -4.36
N CYS A 115 8.57 -8.18 -4.50
CA CYS A 115 10.02 -8.34 -4.34
C CYS A 115 10.71 -9.29 -5.35
N SER A 116 9.99 -9.88 -6.30
CA SER A 116 10.57 -10.90 -7.19
C SER A 116 11.54 -10.35 -8.23
N LEU A 117 11.48 -9.04 -8.52
CA LEU A 117 12.28 -8.38 -9.54
C LEU A 117 13.32 -7.39 -8.98
N LEU A 118 13.52 -7.32 -7.66
CA LEU A 118 14.45 -6.36 -7.04
C LEU A 118 15.89 -6.50 -7.54
N HIS A 119 16.33 -7.72 -7.87
CA HIS A 119 17.66 -7.98 -8.46
C HIS A 119 17.86 -7.35 -9.86
N THR A 120 16.80 -6.85 -10.50
CA THR A 120 16.90 -6.18 -11.82
C THR A 120 16.95 -4.66 -11.70
N ILE A 121 16.92 -4.13 -10.48
CA ILE A 121 16.85 -2.69 -10.19
C ILE A 121 18.14 -2.27 -9.48
N ASP A 122 18.67 -1.10 -9.82
CA ASP A 122 19.73 -0.47 -9.06
C ASP A 122 19.16 -0.01 -7.69
N LEU A 123 19.42 -0.81 -6.64
CA LEU A 123 18.92 -0.55 -5.30
C LEU A 123 19.64 0.63 -4.63
N ASP A 124 20.89 0.90 -5.01
CA ASP A 124 21.62 2.08 -4.54
C ASP A 124 21.02 3.36 -5.09
N GLU A 125 20.55 3.32 -6.32
CA GLU A 125 19.80 4.44 -6.89
C GLU A 125 18.40 4.53 -6.28
N LEU A 126 17.65 3.43 -6.23
CA LEU A 126 16.25 3.41 -5.75
C LEU A 126 16.12 3.96 -4.33
N LYS A 127 17.01 3.56 -3.40
CA LYS A 127 16.97 4.01 -2.00
C LYS A 127 17.13 5.51 -1.80
N ARG A 128 17.66 6.24 -2.80
CA ARG A 128 17.78 7.71 -2.77
C ARG A 128 16.43 8.39 -2.97
N TYR A 129 15.50 7.74 -3.64
CA TYR A 129 14.23 8.33 -4.05
C TYR A 129 13.05 7.90 -3.19
N ILE A 130 13.09 6.69 -2.63
CA ILE A 130 11.99 6.13 -1.84
C ILE A 130 12.20 6.31 -0.34
N GLN A 131 11.10 6.27 0.41
CA GLN A 131 11.13 6.29 1.87
C GLN A 131 11.36 4.89 2.42
N PHE A 132 10.62 3.93 1.91
CA PHE A 132 10.73 2.51 2.22
C PHE A 132 10.01 1.67 1.18
N ILE A 133 10.35 0.39 1.17
CA ILE A 133 9.65 -0.65 0.43
C ILE A 133 8.71 -1.38 1.37
N THR A 134 7.46 -1.54 0.95
CA THR A 134 6.52 -2.49 1.52
C THR A 134 6.63 -3.79 0.75
N CYS A 135 7.29 -4.76 1.34
CA CYS A 135 7.45 -6.09 0.76
C CYS A 135 6.20 -6.92 1.01
N SER A 136 5.57 -7.39 -0.04
CA SER A 136 4.38 -8.22 0.06
C SER A 136 4.76 -9.68 0.37
N ILE A 137 4.95 -10.01 1.65
CA ILE A 137 5.39 -11.32 2.13
C ILE A 137 4.30 -11.92 3.03
N ASP A 138 3.49 -12.83 2.47
CA ASP A 138 2.35 -13.40 3.20
C ASP A 138 2.74 -14.56 4.12
N SER A 139 3.87 -15.20 3.85
CA SER A 139 4.42 -16.27 4.68
C SER A 139 5.93 -16.28 4.63
N MET A 140 6.55 -16.70 5.72
CA MET A 140 8.00 -16.91 5.85
C MET A 140 8.43 -18.33 5.46
N PHE A 141 7.48 -19.19 5.08
CA PHE A 141 7.72 -20.59 4.71
C PHE A 141 7.27 -20.85 3.27
N GLU A 142 8.02 -21.71 2.58
CA GLU A 142 7.87 -21.97 1.13
C GLU A 142 6.47 -22.45 0.76
N GLU A 143 5.94 -23.44 1.46
CA GLU A 143 4.66 -24.06 1.10
C GLU A 143 3.46 -23.10 1.27
N PRO A 144 3.25 -22.46 2.45
CA PRO A 144 2.17 -21.49 2.60
C PRO A 144 2.33 -20.27 1.65
N TYR A 145 3.55 -19.76 1.49
CA TYR A 145 3.81 -18.66 0.57
C TYR A 145 3.37 -18.99 -0.86
N CYS A 146 3.80 -20.18 -1.35
CA CYS A 146 3.45 -20.60 -2.70
C CYS A 146 1.94 -20.73 -2.91
N LYS A 147 1.22 -21.25 -1.90
CA LYS A 147 -0.24 -21.35 -1.94
C LYS A 147 -0.93 -19.98 -1.96
N VAL A 148 -0.48 -19.06 -1.10
CA VAL A 148 -1.08 -17.72 -0.99
C VAL A 148 -0.75 -16.86 -2.20
N ARG A 149 0.45 -16.98 -2.76
CA ARG A 149 0.93 -16.16 -3.89
C ARG A 149 0.68 -16.77 -5.27
N GLY A 150 0.24 -18.03 -5.35
CA GLY A 150 0.02 -18.72 -6.62
C GLY A 150 1.31 -18.91 -7.43
N VAL A 151 2.43 -19.18 -6.77
CA VAL A 151 3.74 -19.26 -7.40
C VAL A 151 4.48 -20.57 -7.06
N PRO A 152 5.39 -21.04 -7.94
CA PRO A 152 6.19 -22.23 -7.65
C PRO A 152 7.32 -21.95 -6.63
N PRO A 153 7.83 -22.98 -5.94
CA PRO A 153 8.89 -22.87 -4.92
C PRO A 153 10.14 -22.08 -5.34
N ARG A 154 10.54 -22.18 -6.59
CA ARG A 154 11.68 -21.41 -7.13
C ARG A 154 11.49 -19.89 -7.02
N VAL A 155 10.24 -19.42 -7.10
CA VAL A 155 9.92 -18.00 -6.97
C VAL A 155 10.04 -17.56 -5.52
N PHE A 156 9.57 -18.38 -4.56
CA PHE A 156 9.77 -18.10 -3.14
C PHE A 156 11.26 -17.94 -2.81
N ARG A 157 12.10 -18.89 -3.22
CA ARG A 157 13.55 -18.80 -2.98
C ARG A 157 14.15 -17.52 -3.56
N LYS A 158 13.78 -17.17 -4.79
CA LYS A 158 14.21 -15.92 -5.43
C LYS A 158 13.77 -14.68 -4.66
N VAL A 159 12.57 -14.67 -4.11
CA VAL A 159 12.08 -13.57 -3.27
C VAL A 159 12.90 -13.47 -1.98
N MET A 160 13.19 -14.58 -1.32
CA MET A 160 14.04 -14.60 -0.12
C MET A 160 15.46 -14.10 -0.42
N ASP A 161 16.07 -14.51 -1.54
CA ASP A 161 17.36 -13.98 -1.99
C ASP A 161 17.30 -12.46 -2.22
N ASN A 162 16.26 -11.97 -2.85
CA ASN A 162 16.04 -10.53 -3.09
C ASN A 162 15.81 -9.73 -1.80
N LEU A 163 15.21 -10.33 -0.76
CA LEU A 163 15.12 -9.69 0.56
C LEU A 163 16.53 -9.54 1.19
N GLY A 164 17.42 -10.50 0.95
CA GLY A 164 18.83 -10.39 1.33
C GLY A 164 19.51 -9.16 0.72
N LEU A 165 19.19 -8.82 -0.53
CA LEU A 165 19.70 -7.61 -1.18
C LEU A 165 19.22 -6.33 -0.46
N LEU A 166 17.99 -6.30 0.03
CA LEU A 166 17.51 -5.12 0.78
C LEU A 166 18.31 -4.89 2.06
N ILE A 167 18.74 -5.97 2.73
CA ILE A 167 19.61 -5.90 3.91
C ILE A 167 21.01 -5.42 3.50
N GLU A 168 21.60 -6.03 2.48
CA GLU A 168 22.93 -5.72 1.97
C GLU A 168 23.05 -4.24 1.57
N TYR A 169 22.10 -3.76 0.76
CA TYR A 169 22.05 -2.38 0.28
C TYR A 169 21.46 -1.39 1.30
N LYS A 170 21.06 -1.86 2.48
CA LYS A 170 20.45 -1.06 3.55
C LYS A 170 19.24 -0.26 3.08
N VAL A 171 18.40 -0.88 2.25
CA VAL A 171 17.15 -0.27 1.78
C VAL A 171 16.11 -0.37 2.88
N PRO A 172 15.51 0.74 3.33
CA PRO A 172 14.46 0.71 4.34
C PRO A 172 13.26 -0.09 3.82
N HIS A 173 12.82 -1.10 4.57
CA HIS A 173 11.69 -1.94 4.19
C HIS A 173 10.92 -2.45 5.40
N TYR A 174 9.67 -2.86 5.16
CA TYR A 174 8.86 -3.61 6.10
C TYR A 174 7.97 -4.60 5.34
N PHE A 175 7.42 -5.58 6.07
CA PHE A 175 6.61 -6.62 5.47
C PHE A 175 5.12 -6.35 5.64
N ASN A 176 4.38 -6.61 4.56
CA ASN A 176 2.94 -6.63 4.56
C ASN A 176 2.44 -8.02 4.19
N SER A 177 1.47 -8.54 4.94
CA SER A 177 0.89 -9.86 4.73
C SER A 177 -0.63 -9.82 4.65
N VAL A 178 -1.18 -10.65 3.78
CA VAL A 178 -2.59 -11.00 3.79
C VAL A 178 -2.74 -12.35 4.50
N ILE A 179 -3.49 -12.36 5.61
CA ILE A 179 -3.75 -13.56 6.38
C ILE A 179 -4.88 -14.34 5.72
N THR A 180 -4.59 -15.57 5.34
CA THR A 180 -5.51 -16.54 4.73
C THR A 180 -5.50 -17.84 5.54
N LYS A 181 -6.38 -18.76 5.24
CA LYS A 181 -6.38 -20.09 5.89
C LYS A 181 -5.07 -20.88 5.72
N TYR A 182 -4.17 -20.46 4.84
CA TYR A 182 -2.92 -21.17 4.55
C TYR A 182 -1.74 -20.72 5.38
N ASN A 183 -1.78 -19.53 5.99
CA ASN A 183 -0.66 -18.94 6.73
C ASN A 183 -1.00 -18.54 8.18
N THR A 184 -2.15 -18.97 8.73
CA THR A 184 -2.58 -18.63 10.10
C THR A 184 -1.63 -19.13 11.19
N GLU A 185 -1.05 -20.34 11.02
CA GLU A 185 -0.19 -20.95 12.02
C GLU A 185 1.03 -20.10 12.37
N GLU A 186 1.60 -19.39 11.39
CA GLU A 186 2.76 -18.52 11.58
C GLU A 186 2.44 -17.32 12.49
N PHE A 187 1.21 -16.85 12.47
CA PHE A 187 0.74 -15.77 13.33
C PHE A 187 0.32 -16.27 14.70
N ILE A 188 -0.28 -17.48 14.78
CA ILE A 188 -0.68 -18.12 16.05
C ILE A 188 0.56 -18.44 16.89
N ASN A 189 1.59 -19.02 16.31
CA ASN A 189 2.83 -19.40 17.00
C ASN A 189 3.91 -18.31 16.95
N GLN A 190 3.60 -17.14 16.38
CA GLN A 190 4.44 -15.93 16.30
C GLN A 190 5.71 -16.05 15.46
N THR A 191 5.94 -17.18 14.77
CA THR A 191 7.14 -17.40 13.94
C THR A 191 7.25 -16.42 12.78
N TYR A 192 6.14 -15.86 12.29
CA TYR A 192 6.15 -14.79 11.29
C TYR A 192 6.94 -13.57 11.77
N PHE A 193 6.75 -13.16 13.02
CA PHE A 193 7.41 -11.97 13.59
C PHE A 193 8.89 -12.19 13.81
N ASP A 194 9.26 -13.37 14.32
CA ASP A 194 10.68 -13.73 14.54
C ASP A 194 11.44 -13.74 13.21
N ARG A 195 10.90 -14.38 12.20
CA ARG A 195 11.50 -14.43 10.86
C ARG A 195 11.54 -13.04 10.19
N ALA A 196 10.50 -12.21 10.37
CA ALA A 196 10.50 -10.85 9.87
C ALA A 196 11.66 -10.02 10.45
N LYS A 197 11.91 -10.17 11.75
CA LYS A 197 13.04 -9.54 12.43
C LYS A 197 14.39 -10.04 11.93
N GLU A 198 14.56 -11.35 11.75
CA GLU A 198 15.78 -11.95 11.18
C GLU A 198 16.07 -11.43 9.77
N LEU A 199 15.03 -11.17 8.97
CA LEU A 199 15.12 -10.59 7.64
C LEU A 199 15.21 -9.05 7.65
N GLY A 200 15.56 -8.45 8.79
CA GLY A 200 15.84 -7.02 8.90
C GLY A 200 14.62 -6.10 8.93
N SER A 201 13.41 -6.64 8.96
CA SER A 201 12.20 -5.83 9.05
C SER A 201 11.91 -5.40 10.48
N ASN A 202 11.84 -4.09 10.70
CA ASN A 202 11.51 -3.50 12.00
C ASN A 202 10.01 -3.24 12.20
N ALA A 203 9.21 -3.46 11.16
CA ALA A 203 7.77 -3.28 11.21
C ALA A 203 7.06 -4.30 10.32
N VAL A 204 5.84 -4.64 10.70
CA VAL A 204 4.95 -5.52 9.92
C VAL A 204 3.55 -4.95 9.89
N SER A 205 2.85 -5.15 8.78
CA SER A 205 1.43 -4.88 8.66
C SER A 205 0.74 -6.10 8.07
N PHE A 206 -0.50 -6.33 8.47
CA PHE A 206 -1.26 -7.45 7.94
C PHE A 206 -2.76 -7.25 8.19
N THR A 207 -3.57 -7.88 7.33
CA THR A 207 -5.01 -7.96 7.47
C THR A 207 -5.48 -9.32 7.04
N PHE A 208 -6.66 -9.71 7.45
CA PHE A 208 -7.30 -10.88 6.85
C PHE A 208 -7.66 -10.60 5.40
N VAL A 209 -7.70 -11.65 4.59
CA VAL A 209 -8.17 -11.55 3.22
C VAL A 209 -9.61 -11.00 3.18
N GLU A 210 -9.87 -10.08 2.26
CA GLU A 210 -11.23 -9.60 2.02
C GLU A 210 -12.05 -10.70 1.35
N ASP A 211 -13.22 -11.00 1.90
CA ASP A 211 -14.17 -11.90 1.26
C ASP A 211 -14.84 -11.17 0.08
N ARG A 212 -14.50 -11.62 -1.11
CA ARG A 212 -15.00 -11.04 -2.36
C ARG A 212 -15.97 -12.01 -3.02
N SER A 213 -17.17 -11.53 -3.30
CA SER A 213 -18.21 -12.32 -3.94
C SER A 213 -17.90 -12.74 -5.39
N ASP A 214 -16.94 -12.06 -6.04
CA ASP A 214 -16.45 -12.35 -7.39
C ASP A 214 -15.36 -13.43 -7.42
N VAL A 215 -14.82 -13.81 -6.27
CA VAL A 215 -13.79 -14.84 -6.13
C VAL A 215 -14.44 -16.05 -5.47
N ASN A 216 -14.73 -17.08 -6.25
CA ASN A 216 -15.50 -18.26 -5.83
C ASN A 216 -14.69 -19.24 -4.98
N PHE A 217 -14.01 -18.76 -3.93
CA PHE A 217 -13.37 -19.65 -2.96
C PHE A 217 -13.18 -18.93 -1.62
N SER A 218 -13.34 -19.67 -0.55
CA SER A 218 -13.04 -19.17 0.78
C SER A 218 -11.55 -19.32 1.08
N LEU A 219 -10.82 -18.21 1.03
CA LEU A 219 -9.46 -18.12 1.58
C LEU A 219 -9.48 -17.62 3.03
N LEU A 220 -10.60 -17.06 3.46
CA LEU A 220 -10.77 -16.57 4.81
C LEU A 220 -10.68 -17.75 5.79
N PRO A 221 -9.91 -17.65 6.88
CA PRO A 221 -9.94 -18.62 7.96
C PRO A 221 -11.33 -18.68 8.60
N ASP A 222 -11.68 -19.79 9.22
CA ASP A 222 -12.89 -19.85 10.04
C ASP A 222 -12.78 -18.89 11.24
N LYS A 223 -13.95 -18.52 11.80
CA LYS A 223 -14.05 -17.53 12.88
C LYS A 223 -13.19 -17.90 14.10
N GLN A 224 -13.15 -19.18 14.47
CA GLN A 224 -12.37 -19.63 15.64
C GLN A 224 -10.86 -19.45 15.41
N THR A 225 -10.39 -19.78 14.21
CA THR A 225 -9.00 -19.57 13.79
C THR A 225 -8.66 -18.07 13.74
N MET A 226 -9.55 -17.23 13.21
CA MET A 226 -9.35 -15.78 13.21
C MET A 226 -9.19 -15.21 14.63
N VAL A 227 -10.01 -15.66 15.56
CA VAL A 227 -9.92 -15.27 16.99
C VAL A 227 -8.56 -15.64 17.57
N LYS A 228 -8.10 -16.90 17.39
CA LYS A 228 -6.77 -17.34 17.85
C LYS A 228 -5.63 -16.50 17.29
N VAL A 229 -5.69 -16.18 16.00
CA VAL A 229 -4.71 -15.31 15.35
C VAL A 229 -4.71 -13.93 16.02
N CYS A 230 -5.87 -13.33 16.21
CA CYS A 230 -5.98 -12.00 16.83
C CYS A 230 -5.50 -11.98 18.29
N GLU A 231 -5.85 -12.99 19.08
CA GLU A 231 -5.38 -13.14 20.47
C GLU A 231 -3.85 -13.25 20.55
N SER A 232 -3.23 -14.05 19.66
CA SER A 232 -1.78 -14.17 19.58
C SER A 232 -1.11 -12.85 19.21
N ILE A 233 -1.66 -12.14 18.21
CA ILE A 233 -1.14 -10.84 17.78
C ILE A 233 -1.24 -9.81 18.91
N LEU A 234 -2.40 -9.72 19.60
CA LEU A 234 -2.58 -8.83 20.73
C LEU A 234 -1.64 -9.18 21.91
N GLY A 235 -1.39 -10.47 22.12
CA GLY A 235 -0.39 -10.95 23.07
C GLY A 235 1.02 -10.48 22.72
N TYR A 236 1.40 -10.61 21.44
CA TYR A 236 2.70 -10.15 20.93
C TYR A 236 2.87 -8.63 21.11
N MET A 237 1.85 -7.84 20.76
CA MET A 237 1.88 -6.37 20.91
C MET A 237 2.09 -5.89 22.35
N LYS A 238 1.66 -6.67 23.34
CA LYS A 238 1.83 -6.34 24.77
C LYS A 238 3.26 -6.63 25.27
N THR A 239 3.94 -7.58 24.67
CA THR A 239 5.22 -8.12 25.18
C THR A 239 6.42 -7.73 24.31
N HIS A 240 6.21 -7.30 23.08
CA HIS A 240 7.25 -7.00 22.11
C HIS A 240 7.06 -5.63 21.46
N THR A 241 8.16 -4.96 21.17
CA THR A 241 8.19 -3.67 20.48
C THR A 241 8.80 -3.75 19.08
N SER A 242 9.39 -4.90 18.72
CA SER A 242 10.03 -5.12 17.40
C SER A 242 9.87 -6.59 16.97
N PRO A 243 9.43 -6.82 15.70
CA PRO A 243 8.98 -5.80 14.76
C PRO A 243 7.72 -5.08 15.25
N GLN A 244 7.60 -3.80 14.94
CA GLN A 244 6.42 -3.02 15.29
C GLN A 244 5.22 -3.45 14.43
N ILE A 245 4.10 -3.81 15.06
CA ILE A 245 2.86 -4.07 14.35
C ILE A 245 2.20 -2.73 14.01
N MET A 246 2.01 -2.46 12.72
CA MET A 246 1.52 -1.17 12.21
C MET A 246 -0.02 -1.04 12.28
N ILE A 247 -0.72 -2.15 12.46
CA ILE A 247 -2.18 -2.18 12.59
C ILE A 247 -2.58 -1.87 14.04
N PRO A 248 -3.57 -1.00 14.28
CA PRO A 248 -4.05 -0.72 15.62
C PRO A 248 -4.63 -1.96 16.31
N ALA A 249 -4.39 -2.11 17.61
CA ALA A 249 -4.93 -3.22 18.41
C ALA A 249 -6.46 -3.30 18.32
N GLN A 250 -7.14 -2.16 18.27
CA GLN A 250 -8.59 -2.07 18.10
C GLN A 250 -9.13 -2.88 16.92
N TYR A 251 -8.39 -2.96 15.80
CA TYR A 251 -8.81 -3.77 14.64
C TYR A 251 -8.93 -5.25 15.01
N PHE A 252 -7.96 -5.79 15.76
CA PHE A 252 -7.96 -7.20 16.18
C PHE A 252 -9.05 -7.48 17.23
N GLU A 253 -9.26 -6.52 18.14
CA GLU A 253 -10.37 -6.57 19.12
C GLU A 253 -11.73 -6.63 18.41
N GLN A 254 -11.93 -5.83 17.38
CA GLN A 254 -13.15 -5.85 16.57
C GLN A 254 -13.33 -7.17 15.80
N ILE A 255 -12.25 -7.78 15.29
CA ILE A 255 -12.32 -9.09 14.65
C ILE A 255 -12.77 -10.16 15.66
N ILE A 256 -12.25 -10.11 16.89
CA ILE A 256 -12.67 -11.05 17.96
C ILE A 256 -14.16 -10.89 18.27
N GLU A 257 -14.63 -9.67 18.39
CA GLU A 257 -16.01 -9.38 18.78
C GLU A 257 -17.00 -9.58 17.63
N HIS A 258 -16.68 -9.03 16.45
CA HIS A 258 -17.62 -8.90 15.33
C HIS A 258 -17.26 -9.76 14.10
N GLY A 259 -16.07 -10.36 14.06
CA GLY A 259 -15.56 -11.13 12.92
C GLY A 259 -15.02 -10.26 11.77
N ARG A 260 -14.99 -8.93 11.94
CA ARG A 260 -14.51 -7.95 10.93
C ARG A 260 -14.15 -6.62 11.58
N GLY A 261 -13.36 -5.80 10.88
CA GLY A 261 -13.10 -4.42 11.28
C GLY A 261 -14.33 -3.53 11.04
N ILE A 262 -14.70 -2.76 12.05
CA ILE A 262 -15.84 -1.83 12.00
C ILE A 262 -15.32 -0.41 12.27
N PHE A 263 -15.83 0.57 11.53
CA PHE A 263 -15.42 1.96 11.62
C PHE A 263 -16.64 2.88 11.75
N GLU A 264 -16.48 3.99 12.46
CA GLU A 264 -17.51 5.03 12.54
C GLU A 264 -17.70 5.71 11.17
N GLU A 265 -16.60 5.95 10.44
CA GLU A 265 -16.61 6.57 9.11
C GLU A 265 -15.51 5.94 8.24
N CYS A 266 -15.84 5.61 7.00
CA CYS A 266 -14.84 5.16 6.03
C CYS A 266 -13.88 6.30 5.68
N GLY A 267 -12.58 6.06 5.90
CA GLY A 267 -11.52 7.03 5.66
C GLY A 267 -10.99 7.08 4.22
N VAL A 268 -11.59 6.35 3.28
CA VAL A 268 -11.09 6.21 1.88
C VAL A 268 -10.90 7.54 1.17
N TRP A 269 -11.71 8.55 1.48
CA TRP A 269 -11.62 9.89 0.93
C TRP A 269 -10.28 10.63 1.25
N LYS A 270 -9.46 10.09 2.16
CA LYS A 270 -8.12 10.62 2.44
C LYS A 270 -7.10 10.23 1.37
N SER A 271 -7.45 9.31 0.47
CA SER A 271 -6.58 8.84 -0.60
C SER A 271 -7.25 8.91 -1.97
N ILE A 272 -6.43 9.05 -3.01
CA ILE A 272 -6.84 8.91 -4.40
C ILE A 272 -6.14 7.69 -5.00
N PHE A 273 -6.92 6.72 -5.49
CA PHE A 273 -6.43 5.54 -6.17
C PHE A 273 -6.51 5.74 -7.68
N VAL A 274 -5.38 5.72 -8.34
CA VAL A 274 -5.27 5.85 -9.80
C VAL A 274 -4.81 4.54 -10.39
N ASN A 275 -5.67 3.95 -11.21
CA ASN A 275 -5.37 2.69 -11.90
C ASN A 275 -4.42 2.88 -13.08
N GLY A 276 -3.84 1.77 -13.58
CA GLY A 276 -2.88 1.74 -14.68
C GLY A 276 -3.33 2.41 -15.96
N ASN A 277 -4.63 2.52 -16.18
CA ASN A 277 -5.27 3.22 -17.30
C ASN A 277 -5.73 4.67 -17.01
N GLY A 278 -5.33 5.23 -15.86
CA GLY A 278 -5.70 6.59 -15.45
C GLY A 278 -7.07 6.74 -14.79
N THR A 279 -7.79 5.65 -14.60
CA THR A 279 -9.11 5.69 -13.96
C THR A 279 -9.01 5.80 -12.44
N VAL A 280 -10.00 6.48 -11.86
CA VAL A 280 -10.22 6.62 -10.43
C VAL A 280 -11.62 6.12 -10.12
N MET A 281 -11.74 5.14 -9.23
CA MET A 281 -13.03 4.64 -8.74
C MET A 281 -13.46 5.40 -7.49
N VAL A 282 -14.66 5.95 -7.50
CA VAL A 282 -15.20 6.77 -6.41
C VAL A 282 -16.39 6.06 -5.76
N PRO A 283 -16.40 5.83 -4.44
CA PRO A 283 -15.33 6.14 -3.49
C PRO A 283 -14.18 5.12 -3.51
N CYS A 284 -14.42 3.87 -3.94
CA CYS A 284 -13.41 2.82 -4.00
C CYS A 284 -13.86 1.66 -4.90
N TRP A 285 -12.96 0.70 -5.11
CA TRP A 285 -13.20 -0.49 -5.95
C TRP A 285 -14.41 -1.34 -5.52
N LYS A 286 -14.79 -1.32 -4.24
CA LYS A 286 -15.96 -2.07 -3.71
C LYS A 286 -17.28 -1.57 -4.32
N PHE A 287 -17.31 -0.32 -4.75
CA PHE A 287 -18.46 0.31 -5.40
C PHE A 287 -18.22 0.54 -6.89
N ASN A 288 -17.37 -0.29 -7.51
CA ASN A 288 -17.00 -0.15 -8.91
C ASN A 288 -18.26 -0.28 -9.83
N SER A 289 -18.51 0.80 -10.56
CA SER A 289 -19.49 0.84 -11.65
C SER A 289 -19.05 1.89 -12.67
N PRO A 290 -19.55 1.86 -13.93
CA PRO A 290 -19.27 2.89 -14.91
C PRO A 290 -19.56 4.32 -14.39
N ASP A 291 -20.66 4.49 -13.64
CA ASP A 291 -21.10 5.78 -13.11
C ASP A 291 -20.19 6.31 -11.97
N ASN A 292 -19.39 5.43 -11.37
CA ASN A 292 -18.48 5.74 -10.27
C ASN A 292 -17.01 5.79 -10.72
N THR A 293 -16.74 5.67 -12.03
CA THR A 293 -15.39 5.65 -12.58
C THR A 293 -15.10 6.90 -13.38
N TYR A 294 -14.03 7.59 -13.03
CA TYR A 294 -13.56 8.83 -13.69
C TYR A 294 -12.18 8.60 -14.27
N ASN A 295 -11.77 9.40 -15.26
CA ASN A 295 -10.43 9.33 -15.83
C ASN A 295 -9.70 10.67 -15.64
N LEU A 296 -8.50 10.63 -15.04
CA LEU A 296 -7.67 11.81 -14.80
C LEU A 296 -7.02 12.40 -16.07
N LEU A 297 -7.07 11.70 -17.19
CA LEU A 297 -6.71 12.29 -18.48
C LEU A 297 -7.78 13.27 -18.98
N GLU A 298 -9.04 13.08 -18.58
CA GLU A 298 -10.22 13.83 -19.03
C GLU A 298 -10.74 14.81 -18.00
N LYS A 299 -10.64 14.42 -16.70
CA LYS A 299 -11.19 15.17 -15.56
C LYS A 299 -10.11 15.74 -14.66
N SER A 300 -10.38 16.88 -14.06
CA SER A 300 -9.54 17.44 -13.01
C SER A 300 -9.71 16.70 -11.68
N VAL A 301 -8.75 16.85 -10.79
CA VAL A 301 -8.85 16.31 -9.42
C VAL A 301 -10.04 16.93 -8.68
N GLU A 302 -10.33 18.21 -8.89
CA GLU A 302 -11.45 18.91 -8.28
C GLU A 302 -12.79 18.35 -8.72
N GLU A 303 -12.97 18.08 -10.01
CA GLU A 303 -14.21 17.48 -10.54
C GLU A 303 -14.44 16.11 -9.90
N ILE A 304 -13.41 15.27 -9.85
CA ILE A 304 -13.50 13.93 -9.23
C ILE A 304 -13.84 14.03 -7.74
N TRP A 305 -13.23 14.98 -7.01
CA TRP A 305 -13.51 15.17 -5.58
C TRP A 305 -14.85 15.84 -5.27
N SER A 306 -15.46 16.47 -6.28
CA SER A 306 -16.81 17.03 -6.17
C SER A 306 -17.90 16.04 -6.56
N ALA A 307 -17.53 14.82 -6.94
CA ALA A 307 -18.49 13.78 -7.34
C ALA A 307 -19.38 13.36 -6.17
N PRO A 308 -20.71 13.30 -6.36
CA PRO A 308 -21.66 12.96 -5.29
C PRO A 308 -21.46 11.53 -4.77
N GLN A 309 -20.87 10.65 -5.56
CA GLN A 309 -20.58 9.26 -5.18
C GLN A 309 -19.67 9.12 -3.96
N TRP A 310 -18.92 10.16 -3.58
CA TRP A 310 -18.19 10.18 -2.32
C TRP A 310 -19.07 10.03 -1.07
N ASP A 311 -20.35 10.41 -1.17
CA ASP A 311 -21.28 10.24 -0.06
C ASP A 311 -21.59 8.77 0.26
N ILE A 312 -21.39 7.86 -0.70
CA ILE A 312 -21.48 6.41 -0.48
C ILE A 312 -20.50 5.96 0.62
N ALA A 313 -19.31 6.58 0.70
CA ALA A 313 -18.34 6.25 1.73
C ALA A 313 -18.86 6.47 3.15
N ARG A 314 -19.84 7.36 3.35
CA ARG A 314 -20.47 7.62 4.66
C ARG A 314 -21.32 6.46 5.15
N THR A 315 -21.79 5.61 4.24
CA THR A 315 -22.61 4.43 4.56
C THR A 315 -21.79 3.15 4.69
N CYS A 316 -20.49 3.22 4.44
CA CYS A 316 -19.58 2.09 4.54
C CYS A 316 -18.88 2.10 5.90
N HIS A 317 -19.13 1.08 6.71
CA HIS A 317 -18.64 0.99 8.08
C HIS A 317 -17.74 -0.22 8.34
N ASP A 318 -17.53 -1.09 7.34
CA ASP A 318 -16.71 -2.30 7.49
C ASP A 318 -15.77 -2.51 6.29
N CYS A 319 -14.55 -2.93 6.57
CA CYS A 319 -13.55 -3.21 5.54
C CYS A 319 -12.38 -4.03 6.10
N GLN A 320 -11.81 -4.90 5.24
CA GLN A 320 -10.57 -5.63 5.53
C GLN A 320 -9.37 -5.07 4.73
N VAL A 321 -9.59 -4.07 3.88
CA VAL A 321 -8.51 -3.47 3.10
C VAL A 321 -7.58 -2.66 3.99
N LEU A 322 -6.30 -3.03 4.04
CA LEU A 322 -5.28 -2.45 4.92
C LEU A 322 -5.27 -0.92 4.93
N GLY A 323 -5.23 -0.30 3.75
CA GLY A 323 -5.23 1.16 3.64
C GLY A 323 -6.48 1.77 4.27
N CYS A 324 -7.66 1.18 4.03
CA CYS A 324 -8.92 1.66 4.58
C CYS A 324 -8.98 1.50 6.10
N ILE A 325 -8.49 0.37 6.64
CA ILE A 325 -8.37 0.17 8.08
C ILE A 325 -7.52 1.28 8.68
N TRP A 326 -6.36 1.52 8.11
CA TRP A 326 -5.43 2.53 8.63
C TRP A 326 -6.00 3.95 8.53
N TYR A 327 -6.66 4.30 7.41
CA TYR A 327 -7.27 5.62 7.21
C TYR A 327 -8.51 5.85 8.08
N SER A 328 -9.27 4.80 8.36
CA SER A 328 -10.53 4.88 9.09
C SER A 328 -10.32 4.81 10.61
N SER A 329 -9.37 4.02 11.08
CA SER A 329 -9.12 3.80 12.52
C SER A 329 -8.33 4.92 13.19
N GLN A 330 -7.71 5.84 12.42
CA GLN A 330 -6.88 6.89 13.02
C GLN A 330 -7.46 8.28 12.85
N PRO A 331 -7.57 9.07 13.94
CA PRO A 331 -7.80 10.50 13.85
C PRO A 331 -6.74 11.16 13.00
N ILE A 332 -7.14 12.18 12.26
CA ILE A 332 -6.22 12.87 11.34
C ILE A 332 -5.04 13.53 12.05
N THR A 333 -5.23 13.92 13.31
CA THR A 333 -4.17 14.45 14.18
C THR A 333 -3.08 13.40 14.39
N THR A 334 -3.46 12.15 14.65
CA THR A 334 -2.54 11.01 14.80
C THR A 334 -1.83 10.72 13.48
N PHE A 335 -2.57 10.78 12.36
CA PHE A 335 -1.97 10.65 11.02
C PHE A 335 -0.92 11.73 10.78
N ALA A 336 -1.27 13.00 11.03
CA ALA A 336 -0.34 14.12 10.88
C ALA A 336 0.88 14.01 11.80
N GLN A 337 0.69 13.57 13.05
CA GLN A 337 1.78 13.34 14.01
C GLN A 337 2.71 12.21 13.55
N ASN A 338 2.17 11.08 13.13
CA ASN A 338 2.94 9.95 12.61
C ASN A 338 3.69 10.33 11.33
N TYR A 339 3.04 11.08 10.44
CA TYR A 339 3.65 11.63 9.25
C TYR A 339 4.83 12.57 9.60
N MET A 340 4.62 13.53 10.51
CA MET A 340 5.68 14.45 10.95
C MET A 340 6.81 13.73 11.69
N LYS A 341 6.50 12.68 12.45
CA LYS A 341 7.51 11.84 13.10
C LYS A 341 8.34 11.07 12.07
N GLY A 342 7.69 10.52 11.03
CA GLY A 342 8.36 9.92 9.88
C GLY A 342 9.25 10.91 9.15
N LEU A 343 8.75 12.12 8.85
CA LEU A 343 9.52 13.19 8.24
C LEU A 343 10.77 13.57 9.06
N ARG A 344 10.63 13.73 10.38
CA ARG A 344 11.77 14.05 11.28
C ARG A 344 12.81 12.94 11.25
N LYS A 345 12.39 11.68 11.28
CA LYS A 345 13.29 10.53 11.18
C LYS A 345 14.05 10.52 9.85
N MET A 346 13.37 10.86 8.76
CA MET A 346 13.98 10.97 7.43
C MET A 346 14.99 12.11 7.34
N ILE A 347 14.66 13.29 7.87
CA ILE A 347 15.57 14.44 7.91
C ILE A 347 16.82 14.13 8.77
N SER A 348 16.65 13.44 9.89
CA SER A 348 17.76 13.06 10.78
C SER A 348 18.69 11.98 10.20
N GLN A 349 18.22 11.19 9.24
CA GLN A 349 19.02 10.16 8.57
C GLN A 349 19.78 10.68 7.33
N GLN A 350 19.52 11.90 6.90
CA GLN A 350 20.24 12.53 5.80
C GLN A 350 21.56 13.11 6.30
N LYS A 351 22.67 12.44 5.98
CA LYS A 351 24.02 13.03 6.11
C LYS A 351 24.15 14.22 5.14
N PRO A 352 24.94 15.26 5.51
CA PRO A 352 25.06 16.50 4.73
C PRO A 352 25.79 16.38 3.36
N GLU A 353 26.15 15.19 2.91
CA GLU A 353 26.94 14.97 1.68
C GLU A 353 26.21 15.27 0.36
N PHE A 354 24.92 15.62 0.38
CA PHE A 354 24.14 15.86 -0.85
C PHE A 354 23.70 17.33 -1.05
N ALA A 355 24.22 18.27 -0.27
CA ALA A 355 23.88 19.69 -0.45
C ALA A 355 24.64 20.37 -1.60
N GLU A 356 25.68 19.75 -2.14
CA GLU A 356 26.56 20.38 -3.16
C GLU A 356 26.20 20.07 -4.62
N GLU A 357 25.30 19.14 -4.91
CA GLU A 357 24.92 18.79 -6.30
C GLU A 357 23.66 19.53 -6.82
N LEU A 358 23.11 20.48 -6.07
CA LEU A 358 21.88 21.20 -6.41
C LEU A 358 22.06 22.73 -6.49
N VAL A 359 23.26 23.22 -6.85
CA VAL A 359 23.48 24.63 -7.22
C VAL A 359 23.60 24.75 -8.72
#